data_1f26f093feccef34c90fa6ca8bea7081
#
_entry.id   1f26f093feccef34c90fa6ca8bea7081
#
_cell.length_a   1.000
_cell.length_b   1.000
_cell.length_c   1.000
_cell.angle_alpha   90.00
_cell.angle_beta   90.00
_cell.angle_gamma   90.00
#
_symmetry.space_group_name_H-M   'P 1'
#
loop_
_entity.id
_entity.type
_entity.pdbx_description
1 polymer ?
#
loop_
_entity_poly.entity_id
_entity_poly.type
_entity_poly.pdbx_seq_one_letter_code
_entity_poly.pdbx_strand_id
1 'polypeptide(L)'
;MPFVLLALYSNNLYSHDGETHVIEGHSKADMLEQCVEPTEMMQKDHFGFLYHQRDDTVIDGIRTKQHSLANCVDCHVSYDKSGTAIPINSEGQFCQTCHVQTAVNIDCFTCHATVPREKQVNASLKNNINKSLKLESSTNSLVKYFNESN
;
A
#
# COMPACT_ATOMS: atom_id res chain seq x y z
N MET A 1 42.12 -13.45 52.58
CA MET A 1 41.46 -12.54 51.63
C MET A 1 40.87 -13.36 50.49
N PRO A 2 39.53 -13.50 50.36
CA PRO A 2 38.93 -14.24 49.27
C PRO A 2 38.75 -13.30 48.06
N PHE A 3 39.31 -13.70 46.91
CA PHE A 3 39.09 -13.08 45.61
C PHE A 3 37.67 -13.38 45.15
N VAL A 4 36.85 -12.36 45.10
CA VAL A 4 35.51 -12.42 44.47
C VAL A 4 35.69 -12.34 42.95
N LEU A 5 35.47 -13.46 42.27
CA LEU A 5 35.39 -13.53 40.81
C LEU A 5 34.09 -12.91 40.37
N LEU A 6 34.15 -11.69 39.89
CA LEU A 6 33.04 -11.02 39.24
C LEU A 6 32.83 -11.63 37.84
N ALA A 7 31.90 -12.57 37.72
CA ALA A 7 31.50 -13.10 36.43
C ALA A 7 30.76 -11.99 35.65
N LEU A 8 31.39 -11.43 34.63
CA LEU A 8 30.79 -10.55 33.68
C LEU A 8 29.77 -11.36 32.84
N TYR A 9 28.52 -11.30 33.19
CA TYR A 9 27.45 -11.73 32.30
C TYR A 9 27.41 -10.77 31.11
N SER A 10 28.04 -11.14 30.02
CA SER A 10 27.81 -10.50 28.72
C SER A 10 26.41 -10.86 28.25
N ASN A 11 25.47 -9.98 28.49
CA ASN A 11 24.18 -10.04 27.82
C ASN A 11 24.46 -9.89 26.33
N ASN A 12 24.31 -10.97 25.57
CA ASN A 12 24.23 -10.89 24.12
C ASN A 12 23.00 -10.04 23.80
N LEU A 13 23.23 -8.79 23.45
CA LEU A 13 22.25 -7.97 22.78
C LEU A 13 22.03 -8.62 21.41
N TYR A 14 20.99 -9.45 21.31
CA TYR A 14 20.50 -9.90 20.02
C TYR A 14 20.03 -8.65 19.28
N SER A 15 20.85 -8.16 18.34
CA SER A 15 20.35 -7.32 17.29
C SER A 15 19.26 -8.11 16.57
N HIS A 16 18.10 -7.52 16.41
CA HIS A 16 16.99 -8.10 15.67
C HIS A 16 17.50 -8.39 14.25
N ASP A 17 17.79 -9.66 13.98
CA ASP A 17 18.11 -10.12 12.62
C ASP A 17 16.90 -9.77 11.76
N GLY A 18 17.18 -9.04 10.66
CA GLY A 18 16.15 -8.45 9.80
C GLY A 18 15.13 -9.48 9.35
N GLU A 19 14.07 -9.63 10.15
CA GLU A 19 12.86 -10.27 9.68
C GLU A 19 12.39 -9.47 8.48
N THR A 20 12.42 -10.08 7.32
CA THR A 20 11.76 -9.55 6.14
C THR A 20 10.27 -9.53 6.47
N HIS A 21 9.79 -8.35 6.84
CA HIS A 21 8.37 -8.15 7.10
C HIS A 21 7.62 -8.44 5.82
N VAL A 22 6.99 -9.59 5.76
CA VAL A 22 6.13 -9.96 4.63
C VAL A 22 4.84 -9.16 4.76
N ILE A 23 4.66 -8.23 3.83
CA ILE A 23 3.40 -7.49 3.73
C ILE A 23 2.34 -8.44 3.19
N GLU A 24 1.24 -8.60 3.92
CA GLU A 24 0.12 -9.42 3.46
C GLU A 24 -0.61 -8.73 2.31
N GLY A 25 -0.92 -9.52 1.28
CA GLY A 25 -1.63 -9.03 0.09
C GLY A 25 -0.70 -8.58 -1.04
N HIS A 26 -1.27 -7.94 -2.05
CA HIS A 26 -0.55 -7.41 -3.21
C HIS A 26 -0.92 -5.95 -3.43
N SER A 27 0.10 -5.12 -3.65
CA SER A 27 -0.05 -3.69 -3.94
C SER A 27 0.27 -3.38 -5.41
N LYS A 28 -0.07 -2.19 -5.87
CA LYS A 28 0.39 -1.72 -7.20
C LYS A 28 1.90 -1.51 -7.23
N ALA A 29 2.49 -1.14 -6.10
CA ALA A 29 3.92 -0.93 -5.95
C ALA A 29 4.73 -2.19 -6.24
N ASP A 30 4.19 -3.38 -5.97
CA ASP A 30 4.88 -4.66 -6.20
C ASP A 30 5.18 -4.92 -7.68
N MET A 31 4.48 -4.23 -8.58
CA MET A 31 4.65 -4.35 -10.04
C MET A 31 5.56 -3.27 -10.63
N LEU A 32 6.11 -2.39 -9.81
CA LEU A 32 6.93 -1.25 -10.23
C LEU A 32 8.37 -1.44 -9.79
N GLU A 33 9.31 -1.05 -10.65
CA GLU A 33 10.74 -1.17 -10.36
C GLU A 33 11.24 -0.13 -9.36
N GLN A 34 10.57 1.03 -9.26
CA GLN A 34 10.94 2.11 -8.35
C GLN A 34 9.74 2.98 -7.97
N CYS A 35 9.89 3.70 -6.86
CA CYS A 35 8.94 4.71 -6.41
C CYS A 35 9.03 6.00 -7.24
N VAL A 36 8.29 7.05 -6.85
CA VAL A 36 8.31 8.40 -7.48
C VAL A 36 9.68 9.07 -7.38
N GLU A 37 10.45 8.72 -6.37
CA GLU A 37 11.85 9.08 -6.17
C GLU A 37 12.68 7.81 -5.93
N PRO A 38 14.01 7.87 -6.01
CA PRO A 38 14.86 6.72 -5.71
C PRO A 38 14.53 6.10 -4.34
N THR A 39 14.45 4.78 -4.26
CA THR A 39 14.00 4.06 -3.06
C THR A 39 14.78 4.47 -1.81
N GLU A 40 16.10 4.63 -1.91
CA GLU A 40 16.94 5.04 -0.79
C GLU A 40 16.57 6.43 -0.26
N MET A 41 16.25 7.36 -1.15
CA MET A 41 15.79 8.70 -0.80
C MET A 41 14.42 8.63 -0.14
N MET A 42 13.50 7.84 -0.68
CA MET A 42 12.17 7.66 -0.08
C MET A 42 12.23 7.05 1.32
N GLN A 43 13.14 6.13 1.57
CA GLN A 43 13.32 5.54 2.90
C GLN A 43 13.81 6.55 3.94
N LYS A 44 14.67 7.50 3.54
CA LYS A 44 15.28 8.48 4.44
C LYS A 44 14.48 9.77 4.58
N ASP A 45 13.93 10.27 3.47
CA ASP A 45 13.46 11.65 3.37
C ASP A 45 11.98 11.80 2.95
N HIS A 46 11.20 10.70 2.86
CA HIS A 46 9.80 10.77 2.42
C HIS A 46 8.95 11.74 3.26
N PHE A 47 9.26 11.92 4.53
CA PHE A 47 8.58 12.88 5.40
C PHE A 47 8.74 14.32 4.91
N GLY A 48 9.90 14.67 4.35
CA GLY A 48 10.15 15.99 3.77
C GLY A 48 9.24 16.28 2.58
N PHE A 49 9.08 15.31 1.69
CA PHE A 49 8.15 15.41 0.56
C PHE A 49 6.68 15.53 1.01
N LEU A 50 6.30 14.77 2.04
CA LEU A 50 4.95 14.83 2.59
C LEU A 50 4.66 16.17 3.27
N TYR A 51 5.61 16.75 4.01
CA TYR A 51 5.46 18.07 4.62
C TYR A 51 5.35 19.16 3.57
N HIS A 52 6.23 19.15 2.57
CA HIS A 52 6.17 20.12 1.49
C HIS A 52 4.83 20.06 0.76
N GLN A 53 4.37 18.88 0.38
CA GLN A 53 3.07 18.69 -0.27
C GLN A 53 1.90 19.12 0.62
N ARG A 54 1.99 18.89 1.93
CA ARG A 54 0.99 19.36 2.89
C ARG A 54 0.91 20.88 2.90
N ASP A 55 2.05 21.55 2.97
CA ASP A 55 2.13 23.00 3.04
C ASP A 55 1.62 23.63 1.75
N ASP A 56 2.04 23.16 0.59
CA ASP A 56 1.50 23.55 -0.71
C ASP A 56 -0.03 23.41 -0.76
N THR A 57 -0.56 22.30 -0.26
CA THR A 57 -2.01 22.04 -0.33
C THR A 57 -2.81 22.86 0.67
N VAL A 58 -2.33 23.02 1.91
CA VAL A 58 -3.09 23.65 3.01
C VAL A 58 -2.94 25.16 2.95
N ILE A 59 -1.73 25.66 2.66
CA ILE A 59 -1.42 27.09 2.70
C ILE A 59 -1.73 27.72 1.34
N ASP A 60 -1.25 27.11 0.25
CA ASP A 60 -1.29 27.70 -1.09
C ASP A 60 -2.44 27.15 -1.95
N GLY A 61 -3.15 26.12 -1.48
CA GLY A 61 -4.25 25.48 -2.22
C GLY A 61 -3.79 24.68 -3.44
N ILE A 62 -2.49 24.43 -3.57
CA ILE A 62 -1.90 23.72 -4.71
C ILE A 62 -2.07 22.21 -4.50
N ARG A 63 -2.71 21.55 -5.46
CA ARG A 63 -2.97 20.10 -5.43
C ARG A 63 -2.23 19.42 -6.57
N THR A 64 -1.04 18.92 -6.31
CA THR A 64 -0.28 18.12 -7.27
C THR A 64 -0.56 16.63 -7.07
N LYS A 65 -0.20 15.82 -8.06
CA LYS A 65 -0.26 14.35 -7.94
C LYS A 65 1.04 13.78 -7.36
N GLN A 66 2.16 14.41 -7.69
CA GLN A 66 3.47 13.99 -7.19
C GLN A 66 3.54 14.21 -5.67
N HIS A 67 4.08 13.27 -4.94
CA HIS A 67 4.21 13.24 -3.47
C HIS A 67 2.88 13.38 -2.69
N SER A 68 1.74 13.23 -3.37
CA SER A 68 0.43 13.26 -2.71
C SER A 68 0.23 12.03 -1.84
N LEU A 69 -0.13 12.22 -0.55
CA LEU A 69 -0.44 11.11 0.36
C LEU A 69 -1.52 10.17 -0.23
N ALA A 70 -2.53 10.72 -0.91
CA ALA A 70 -3.57 9.90 -1.53
C ALA A 70 -3.01 8.98 -2.64
N ASN A 71 -2.01 9.45 -3.40
CA ASN A 71 -1.35 8.62 -4.41
C ASN A 71 -0.40 7.59 -3.77
N CYS A 72 0.28 7.95 -2.67
CA CYS A 72 1.08 7.00 -1.91
C CYS A 72 0.21 5.84 -1.39
N VAL A 73 -0.96 6.17 -0.80
CA VAL A 73 -1.93 5.17 -0.35
C VAL A 73 -2.45 4.32 -1.52
N ASP A 74 -2.84 4.95 -2.66
CA ASP A 74 -3.35 4.21 -3.83
C ASP A 74 -2.31 3.24 -4.43
N CYS A 75 -1.03 3.56 -4.33
CA CYS A 75 0.06 2.74 -4.86
C CYS A 75 0.50 1.63 -3.90
N HIS A 76 0.61 1.93 -2.60
CA HIS A 76 1.20 1.06 -1.59
C HIS A 76 0.18 0.27 -0.75
N VAL A 77 -1.12 0.55 -0.87
CA VAL A 77 -2.14 -0.25 -0.19
C VAL A 77 -2.17 -1.66 -0.75
N SER A 78 -2.21 -2.66 0.13
CA SER A 78 -2.35 -4.05 -0.26
C SER A 78 -3.82 -4.44 -0.38
N TYR A 79 -4.08 -5.40 -1.25
CA TYR A 79 -5.40 -6.01 -1.43
C TYR A 79 -5.32 -7.49 -1.05
N ASP A 80 -6.31 -7.95 -0.32
CA ASP A 80 -6.45 -9.36 0.03
C ASP A 80 -6.89 -10.20 -1.18
N LYS A 81 -7.04 -11.51 -1.00
CA LYS A 81 -7.47 -12.45 -2.05
C LYS A 81 -8.88 -12.17 -2.57
N SER A 82 -9.70 -11.44 -1.83
CA SER A 82 -11.04 -11.02 -2.24
C SER A 82 -11.05 -9.71 -3.03
N GLY A 83 -9.89 -9.04 -3.14
CA GLY A 83 -9.75 -7.73 -3.75
C GLY A 83 -10.17 -6.58 -2.82
N THR A 84 -10.27 -6.84 -1.51
CA THR A 84 -10.57 -5.82 -0.50
C THR A 84 -9.28 -5.13 -0.08
N ALA A 85 -9.28 -3.80 -0.05
CA ALA A 85 -8.13 -3.01 0.39
C ALA A 85 -7.91 -3.16 1.90
N ILE A 86 -6.67 -3.48 2.29
CA ILE A 86 -6.25 -3.55 3.69
C ILE A 86 -5.74 -2.16 4.10
N PRO A 87 -6.22 -1.57 5.22
CA PRO A 87 -5.76 -0.25 5.63
C PRO A 87 -4.23 -0.18 5.74
N ILE A 88 -3.60 0.77 5.04
CA ILE A 88 -2.15 0.86 4.89
C ILE A 88 -1.38 1.05 6.20
N ASN A 89 -2.07 1.51 7.25
CA ASN A 89 -1.56 1.68 8.61
C ASN A 89 -1.93 0.54 9.56
N SER A 90 -2.49 -0.57 9.06
CA SER A 90 -2.69 -1.78 9.87
C SER A 90 -1.37 -2.46 10.18
N GLU A 91 -1.37 -3.28 11.21
CA GLU A 91 -0.21 -4.09 11.58
C GLU A 91 0.30 -4.92 10.38
N GLY A 92 1.61 -4.92 10.18
CA GLY A 92 2.24 -5.62 9.05
C GLY A 92 2.03 -4.97 7.68
N GLN A 93 1.32 -3.84 7.58
CA GLN A 93 1.14 -3.12 6.32
C GLN A 93 2.23 -2.07 6.08
N PHE A 94 2.33 -1.56 4.87
CA PHE A 94 3.46 -0.79 4.34
C PHE A 94 3.95 0.32 5.26
N CYS A 95 3.09 1.22 5.72
CA CYS A 95 3.50 2.31 6.59
C CYS A 95 3.90 1.81 7.98
N GLN A 96 3.09 0.90 8.55
CA GLN A 96 3.25 0.44 9.92
C GLN A 96 4.50 -0.40 10.11
N THR A 97 4.91 -1.16 9.12
CA THR A 97 6.09 -2.04 9.18
C THR A 97 7.37 -1.29 9.60
N CYS A 98 7.62 -0.10 9.04
CA CYS A 98 8.77 0.71 9.43
C CYS A 98 8.47 1.62 10.64
N HIS A 99 7.29 2.22 10.69
CA HIS A 99 6.95 3.20 11.73
C HIS A 99 6.84 2.60 13.12
N VAL A 100 6.42 1.33 13.26
CA VAL A 100 6.42 0.65 14.56
C VAL A 100 7.83 0.46 15.12
N GLN A 101 8.81 0.19 14.25
CA GLN A 101 10.21 -0.01 14.66
C GLN A 101 10.89 1.29 15.08
N THR A 102 10.52 2.40 14.47
CA THR A 102 11.06 3.72 14.78
C THR A 102 10.29 4.42 15.90
N ALA A 103 9.23 3.81 16.43
CA ALA A 103 8.31 4.40 17.41
C ALA A 103 7.73 5.75 16.97
N VAL A 104 7.59 5.95 15.67
CA VAL A 104 7.00 7.17 15.07
C VAL A 104 5.52 6.95 14.83
N ASN A 105 4.69 7.79 15.46
CA ASN A 105 3.26 7.77 15.23
C ASN A 105 2.90 8.47 13.91
N ILE A 106 2.02 7.85 13.12
CA ILE A 106 1.55 8.40 11.84
C ILE A 106 0.23 9.14 12.06
N ASP A 107 0.31 10.42 12.41
CA ASP A 107 -0.87 11.24 12.69
C ASP A 107 -1.71 11.57 11.45
N CYS A 108 -1.14 11.41 10.27
CA CYS A 108 -1.83 11.70 9.00
C CYS A 108 -3.17 10.98 8.87
N PHE A 109 -3.27 9.76 9.38
CA PHE A 109 -4.46 8.91 9.28
C PHE A 109 -5.53 9.22 10.32
N THR A 110 -5.35 10.22 11.16
CA THR A 110 -6.45 10.77 11.97
C THR A 110 -7.45 11.56 11.12
N CYS A 111 -7.00 12.08 9.97
CA CYS A 111 -7.82 12.85 9.04
C CYS A 111 -7.85 12.26 7.62
N HIS A 112 -6.80 11.59 7.19
CA HIS A 112 -6.71 11.01 5.85
C HIS A 112 -7.18 9.56 5.81
N ALA A 113 -7.77 9.17 4.67
CA ALA A 113 -8.19 7.79 4.45
C ALA A 113 -6.98 6.85 4.39
N THR A 114 -7.13 5.67 4.98
CA THR A 114 -6.11 4.60 5.04
C THR A 114 -6.18 3.63 3.87
N VAL A 115 -7.23 3.76 3.06
CA VAL A 115 -7.46 3.00 1.82
C VAL A 115 -7.79 3.96 0.69
N PRO A 116 -7.55 3.59 -0.58
CA PRO A 116 -7.94 4.40 -1.72
C PRO A 116 -9.45 4.67 -1.72
N ARG A 117 -9.84 5.88 -2.14
CA ARG A 117 -11.23 6.12 -2.46
C ARG A 117 -11.61 5.21 -3.62
N GLU A 118 -12.69 4.47 -3.47
CA GLU A 118 -13.30 3.81 -4.62
C GLU A 118 -13.48 4.88 -5.71
N LYS A 119 -12.81 4.69 -6.84
CA LYS A 119 -13.13 5.48 -8.03
C LYS A 119 -14.59 5.16 -8.28
N GLN A 120 -15.48 6.14 -8.13
CA GLN A 120 -16.85 6.01 -8.59
C GLN A 120 -16.74 5.73 -10.10
N VAL A 121 -16.72 4.45 -10.43
CA VAL A 121 -16.88 4.01 -11.81
C VAL A 121 -18.28 4.47 -12.14
N ASN A 122 -18.39 5.52 -12.97
CA ASN A 122 -19.67 6.10 -13.36
C ASN A 122 -20.63 4.95 -13.66
N ALA A 123 -21.85 4.99 -13.15
CA ALA A 123 -22.86 3.95 -13.35
C ALA A 123 -23.00 3.57 -14.84
N SER A 124 -22.74 4.53 -15.73
CA SER A 124 -22.60 4.39 -17.18
C SER A 124 -21.50 3.40 -17.61
N LEU A 125 -20.32 3.47 -16.98
CA LEU A 125 -19.19 2.56 -17.29
C LEU A 125 -19.48 1.15 -16.77
N LYS A 126 -20.03 1.01 -15.57
CA LYS A 126 -20.46 -0.29 -15.02
C LYS A 126 -21.52 -0.93 -15.93
N ASN A 127 -22.48 -0.16 -16.40
CA ASN A 127 -23.49 -0.64 -17.33
C ASN A 127 -22.91 -1.07 -18.69
N ASN A 128 -21.90 -0.35 -19.20
CA ASN A 128 -21.23 -0.72 -20.46
C ASN A 128 -20.41 -2.00 -20.31
N ILE A 129 -19.67 -2.15 -19.20
CA ILE A 129 -18.90 -3.38 -18.92
C ILE A 129 -19.86 -4.57 -18.78
N ASN A 130 -20.94 -4.44 -18.02
CA ASN A 130 -21.92 -5.50 -17.83
C ASN A 130 -22.64 -5.86 -19.16
N LYS A 131 -22.89 -4.88 -20.02
CA LYS A 131 -23.47 -5.10 -21.35
C LYS A 131 -22.49 -5.86 -22.26
N SER A 132 -21.20 -5.53 -22.23
CA SER A 132 -20.16 -6.24 -22.99
C SER A 132 -20.01 -7.69 -22.55
N LEU A 133 -19.93 -7.93 -21.23
CA LEU A 133 -19.84 -9.28 -20.66
C LEU A 133 -21.08 -10.14 -21.01
N LYS A 134 -22.27 -9.51 -21.00
CA LYS A 134 -23.50 -10.20 -21.40
C LYS A 134 -23.53 -10.52 -22.90
N LEU A 135 -22.94 -9.67 -23.74
CA LEU A 135 -22.85 -9.90 -25.17
C LEU A 135 -21.89 -11.06 -25.49
N GLU A 136 -20.72 -11.13 -24.82
CA GLU A 136 -19.78 -12.24 -24.97
C GLU A 136 -20.39 -13.57 -24.52
N SER A 137 -21.15 -13.58 -23.42
CA SER A 137 -21.87 -14.76 -22.96
C SER A 137 -22.92 -15.21 -23.97
N SER A 138 -23.65 -14.28 -24.60
CA SER A 138 -24.63 -14.59 -25.66
C SER A 138 -23.99 -15.14 -26.93
N THR A 139 -22.85 -14.58 -27.36
CA THR A 139 -22.11 -15.06 -28.55
C THR A 139 -21.56 -16.46 -28.32
N ASN A 140 -21.00 -16.74 -27.14
CA ASN A 140 -20.51 -18.08 -26.79
C ASN A 140 -21.64 -19.12 -26.77
N SER A 141 -22.84 -18.74 -26.32
CA SER A 141 -24.01 -19.64 -26.35
C SER A 141 -24.47 -19.96 -27.80
N LEU A 142 -24.43 -18.95 -28.67
CA LEU A 142 -24.77 -19.15 -30.08
C LEU A 142 -23.76 -20.02 -30.80
N VAL A 143 -22.46 -19.81 -30.58
CA VAL A 143 -21.38 -20.64 -31.15
C VAL A 143 -21.53 -22.09 -30.71
N LYS A 144 -21.85 -22.32 -29.43
CA LYS A 144 -22.11 -23.69 -28.93
C LYS A 144 -23.30 -24.34 -29.63
N TYR A 145 -24.40 -23.62 -29.81
CA TYR A 145 -25.60 -24.09 -30.50
C TYR A 145 -25.30 -24.52 -31.95
N PHE A 146 -24.53 -23.69 -32.69
CA PHE A 146 -24.15 -24.02 -34.08
C PHE A 146 -23.19 -25.23 -34.20
N ASN A 147 -22.35 -25.46 -33.21
CA ASN A 147 -21.44 -26.59 -33.18
C ASN A 147 -22.12 -27.90 -32.78
N GLU A 148 -23.23 -27.90 -32.09
CA GLU A 148 -24.01 -29.07 -31.68
C GLU A 148 -25.11 -29.47 -32.70
N SER A 149 -25.38 -28.59 -33.67
CA SER A 149 -26.42 -28.82 -34.70
C SER A 149 -25.86 -29.31 -36.05
N ASN A 150 -24.56 -29.59 -36.17
CA ASN A 150 -23.89 -30.22 -37.28
C ASN A 150 -23.31 -31.58 -36.86
#